data_1582ba9008bc60f91845ef0dcff48426
#
_entry.id   1582ba9008bc60f91845ef0dcff48426
#
_cell.length_a   1.000
_cell.length_b   1.000
_cell.length_c   1.000
_cell.angle_alpha   90.00
_cell.angle_beta   90.00
_cell.angle_gamma   90.00
#
_symmetry.space_group_name_H-M   'P 1'
#
loop_
_entity.id
_entity.type
_entity.pdbx_description
1 polymer ?
#
loop_
_entity_poly.entity_id
_entity_poly.type
_entity_poly.pdbx_seq_one_letter_code
_entity_poly.pdbx_strand_id
1 'polypeptide(L)'
;MKPDQLLFEDSKHPWEDLGGGVRRKVMSYNADVMVVKVQFELHAIGTIHQHPHTQVTYVASGVFEYTVDGRTYTMQSGDSCYVPPNAVHGCRCIAAGVLIDIFSPMREDFLP
;
A
#
# COMPACT_ATOMS: atom_id res chain seq x y z
N MET A 1 -3.44 6.66 -14.19
CA MET A 1 -4.87 7.06 -14.25
C MET A 1 -4.98 8.55 -14.00
N LYS A 2 -5.96 9.20 -14.57
CA LYS A 2 -6.23 10.62 -14.31
C LYS A 2 -7.24 10.76 -13.16
N PRO A 3 -7.16 11.82 -12.34
CA PRO A 3 -8.04 11.97 -11.18
C PRO A 3 -9.53 12.15 -11.51
N ASP A 4 -9.86 12.56 -12.74
CA ASP A 4 -11.24 12.72 -13.19
C ASP A 4 -11.84 11.44 -13.79
N GLN A 5 -11.09 10.37 -13.90
CA GLN A 5 -11.59 9.07 -14.36
C GLN A 5 -12.27 8.34 -13.19
N LEU A 6 -13.46 7.78 -13.45
CA LEU A 6 -14.23 7.10 -12.42
C LEU A 6 -13.82 5.65 -12.24
N LEU A 7 -13.51 4.96 -13.35
CA LEU A 7 -13.18 3.54 -13.32
C LEU A 7 -11.69 3.33 -13.59
N PHE A 8 -11.06 2.56 -12.71
CA PHE A 8 -9.73 2.00 -12.93
C PHE A 8 -9.89 0.52 -13.30
N GLU A 9 -9.57 0.18 -14.54
CA GLU A 9 -9.61 -1.21 -15.01
C GLU A 9 -8.22 -1.83 -14.81
N ASP A 10 -8.08 -2.67 -13.78
CA ASP A 10 -6.81 -3.24 -13.34
C ASP A 10 -6.01 -3.87 -14.48
N SER A 11 -6.67 -4.63 -15.35
CA SER A 11 -6.01 -5.35 -16.46
C SER A 11 -5.39 -4.43 -17.52
N LYS A 12 -5.80 -3.17 -17.57
CA LYS A 12 -5.33 -2.18 -18.56
C LYS A 12 -4.14 -1.35 -18.09
N HIS A 13 -3.65 -1.61 -16.88
CA HIS A 13 -2.55 -0.84 -16.30
C HIS A 13 -1.40 -1.77 -15.91
N PRO A 14 -0.15 -1.42 -16.27
CA PRO A 14 1.01 -2.23 -15.88
C PRO A 14 1.33 -2.04 -14.40
N TRP A 15 2.00 -3.04 -13.84
CA TRP A 15 2.64 -2.91 -12.54
C TRP A 15 3.88 -2.01 -12.65
N GLU A 16 4.09 -1.17 -11.65
CA GLU A 16 5.34 -0.48 -11.43
C GLU A 16 6.22 -1.34 -10.53
N ASP A 17 7.36 -1.80 -11.02
CA ASP A 17 8.29 -2.60 -10.24
C ASP A 17 9.13 -1.69 -9.34
N LEU A 18 9.01 -1.89 -8.01
CA LEU A 18 9.75 -1.11 -7.03
C LEU A 18 11.06 -1.80 -6.61
N GLY A 19 11.34 -3.00 -7.14
CA GLY A 19 12.48 -3.81 -6.74
C GLY A 19 12.18 -4.64 -5.49
N GLY A 20 13.09 -5.57 -5.16
CA GLY A 20 13.01 -6.37 -3.96
C GLY A 20 11.77 -7.26 -3.82
N GLY A 21 11.09 -7.58 -4.93
CA GLY A 21 9.88 -8.39 -4.90
C GLY A 21 8.61 -7.60 -4.59
N VAL A 22 8.64 -6.27 -4.72
CA VAL A 22 7.51 -5.39 -4.47
C VAL A 22 7.15 -4.64 -5.75
N ARG A 23 5.87 -4.60 -6.09
CA ARG A 23 5.35 -3.82 -7.22
C ARG A 23 4.00 -3.21 -6.87
N ARG A 24 3.66 -2.11 -7.53
CA ARG A 24 2.42 -1.38 -7.21
C ARG A 24 1.68 -0.88 -8.44
N LYS A 25 0.41 -0.61 -8.26
CA LYS A 25 -0.44 0.16 -9.17
C LYS A 25 -1.11 1.27 -8.38
N VAL A 26 -0.97 2.51 -8.83
CA VAL A 26 -1.80 3.62 -8.35
C VAL A 26 -3.15 3.47 -9.04
N MET A 27 -4.19 3.32 -8.25
CA MET A 27 -5.56 3.09 -8.74
C MET A 27 -6.35 4.40 -8.80
N SER A 28 -7.58 4.38 -8.36
CA SER A 28 -8.45 5.57 -8.37
C SER A 28 -8.00 6.58 -7.33
N TYR A 29 -8.04 7.86 -7.67
CA TYR A 29 -7.64 8.93 -6.74
C TYR A 29 -8.21 10.29 -7.15
N ASN A 30 -8.21 11.19 -6.18
CA ASN A 30 -8.30 12.63 -6.38
C ASN A 30 -7.34 13.31 -5.40
N ALA A 31 -7.41 14.62 -5.25
CA ALA A 31 -6.51 15.34 -4.35
C ALA A 31 -6.61 14.88 -2.88
N ASP A 32 -7.78 14.38 -2.47
CA ASP A 32 -8.09 14.07 -1.07
C ASP A 32 -7.91 12.60 -0.70
N VAL A 33 -7.92 11.69 -1.68
CA VAL A 33 -7.82 10.25 -1.42
C VAL A 33 -7.18 9.52 -2.59
N MET A 34 -6.40 8.49 -2.29
CA MET A 34 -5.75 7.65 -3.30
C MET A 34 -5.75 6.20 -2.84
N VAL A 35 -6.08 5.30 -3.77
CA VAL A 35 -5.99 3.85 -3.55
C VAL A 35 -4.81 3.29 -4.32
N VAL A 36 -3.95 2.53 -3.64
CA VAL A 36 -2.75 1.92 -4.22
C VAL A 36 -2.77 0.42 -3.93
N LYS A 37 -2.57 -0.38 -4.95
CA LYS A 37 -2.43 -1.83 -4.81
C LYS A 37 -0.95 -2.18 -4.83
N VAL A 38 -0.49 -2.91 -3.81
CA VAL A 38 0.92 -3.30 -3.65
C VAL A 38 1.01 -4.81 -3.54
N GLN A 39 1.74 -5.43 -4.46
CA GLN A 39 1.96 -6.87 -4.47
C GLN A 39 3.36 -7.20 -3.94
N PHE A 40 3.42 -8.18 -3.03
CA PHE A 40 4.64 -8.63 -2.38
C PHE A 40 4.91 -10.09 -2.70
N GLU A 41 6.14 -10.40 -3.10
CA GLU A 41 6.65 -11.76 -3.10
C GLU A 41 6.94 -12.22 -1.67
N LEU A 42 7.03 -13.54 -1.47
CA LEU A 42 7.43 -14.12 -0.19
C LEU A 42 8.74 -13.50 0.30
N HIS A 43 8.78 -13.09 1.58
CA HIS A 43 9.90 -12.44 2.27
C HIS A 43 10.22 -11.01 1.80
N ALA A 44 9.51 -10.46 0.83
CA ALA A 44 9.72 -9.07 0.42
C ALA A 44 9.42 -8.11 1.57
N ILE A 45 10.12 -6.98 1.58
CA ILE A 45 10.07 -6.00 2.66
C ILE A 45 9.50 -4.68 2.13
N GLY A 46 8.47 -4.17 2.82
CA GLY A 46 8.07 -2.78 2.73
C GLY A 46 8.95 -1.97 3.68
N THR A 47 9.87 -1.19 3.12
CA THR A 47 10.90 -0.48 3.89
C THR A 47 10.27 0.44 4.93
N ILE A 48 10.83 0.46 6.14
CA ILE A 48 10.43 1.39 7.20
C ILE A 48 10.55 2.82 6.71
N HIS A 49 9.46 3.57 6.82
CA HIS A 49 9.38 4.97 6.40
C HIS A 49 8.27 5.70 7.14
N GLN A 50 8.14 6.99 6.90
CA GLN A 50 7.06 7.82 7.43
C GLN A 50 6.66 8.88 6.40
N HIS A 51 5.43 9.36 6.51
CA HIS A 51 4.88 10.41 5.65
C HIS A 51 3.74 11.13 6.36
N PRO A 52 3.40 12.37 5.96
CA PRO A 52 2.36 13.15 6.63
C PRO A 52 0.93 12.70 6.33
N HIS A 53 0.75 11.78 5.38
CA HIS A 53 -0.55 11.29 4.96
C HIS A 53 -1.17 10.37 6.02
N THR A 54 -2.49 10.41 6.14
CA THR A 54 -3.25 9.35 6.80
C THR A 54 -3.27 8.14 5.89
N GLN A 55 -3.02 6.96 6.45
CA GLN A 55 -3.01 5.71 5.68
C GLN A 55 -3.86 4.66 6.36
N VAL A 56 -4.61 3.91 5.56
CA VAL A 56 -5.23 2.64 5.98
C VAL A 56 -4.71 1.56 5.04
N THR A 57 -4.25 0.45 5.59
CA THR A 57 -3.78 -0.70 4.83
C THR A 57 -4.71 -1.87 5.05
N TYR A 58 -5.24 -2.42 3.97
CA TYR A 58 -6.12 -3.59 3.97
C TYR A 58 -5.39 -4.77 3.32
N VAL A 59 -5.43 -5.94 3.97
CA VAL A 59 -4.84 -7.16 3.43
C VAL A 59 -5.85 -7.85 2.52
N ALA A 60 -5.63 -7.78 1.20
CA ALA A 60 -6.48 -8.48 0.23
C ALA A 60 -6.12 -9.97 0.16
N SER A 61 -4.83 -10.31 0.25
CA SER A 61 -4.35 -11.69 0.26
C SER A 61 -2.98 -11.76 0.92
N GLY A 62 -2.57 -12.96 1.33
CA GLY A 62 -1.27 -13.20 1.95
C GLY A 62 -1.26 -12.94 3.45
N VAL A 63 -0.05 -12.99 4.03
CA VAL A 63 0.19 -12.75 5.45
C VAL A 63 1.37 -11.80 5.60
N PHE A 64 1.23 -10.82 6.47
CA PHE A 64 2.24 -9.77 6.67
C PHE A 64 2.51 -9.54 8.16
N GLU A 65 3.77 -9.35 8.50
CA GLU A 65 4.16 -8.71 9.74
C GLU A 65 4.22 -7.20 9.48
N TYR A 66 3.32 -6.44 10.12
CA TYR A 66 3.18 -5.01 9.89
C TYR A 66 3.56 -4.25 11.16
N THR A 67 4.51 -3.32 11.04
CA THR A 67 5.03 -2.55 12.17
C THR A 67 4.62 -1.09 12.05
N VAL A 68 4.02 -0.56 13.12
CA VAL A 68 3.63 0.85 13.23
C VAL A 68 4.12 1.37 14.57
N ASP A 69 4.97 2.40 14.55
CA ASP A 69 5.55 3.03 15.75
C ASP A 69 6.14 2.00 16.73
N GLY A 70 6.90 1.03 16.19
CA GLY A 70 7.57 0.00 16.96
C GLY A 70 6.70 -1.17 17.44
N ARG A 71 5.41 -1.18 17.12
CA ARG A 71 4.52 -2.31 17.41
C ARG A 71 4.31 -3.15 16.15
N THR A 72 4.52 -4.46 16.28
CA THR A 72 4.38 -5.39 15.16
C THR A 72 3.14 -6.26 15.34
N TYR A 73 2.36 -6.35 14.28
CA TYR A 73 1.15 -7.14 14.19
C TYR A 73 1.26 -8.13 13.05
N THR A 74 0.75 -9.35 13.23
CA THR A 74 0.57 -10.28 12.13
C THR A 74 -0.81 -10.06 11.53
N MET A 75 -0.87 -9.73 10.24
CA MET A 75 -2.10 -9.44 9.51
C MET A 75 -2.31 -10.46 8.40
N GLN A 76 -3.56 -10.88 8.22
CA GLN A 76 -3.97 -11.80 7.17
C GLN A 76 -5.15 -11.24 6.38
N SER A 77 -5.55 -11.95 5.33
CA SER A 77 -6.65 -11.53 4.45
C SER A 77 -7.88 -11.07 5.25
N GLY A 78 -8.37 -9.88 4.94
CA GLY A 78 -9.51 -9.26 5.62
C GLY A 78 -9.14 -8.29 6.73
N ASP A 79 -7.90 -8.33 7.23
CA ASP A 79 -7.46 -7.41 8.28
C ASP A 79 -7.10 -6.04 7.72
N SER A 80 -7.24 -5.01 8.55
CA SER A 80 -6.79 -3.66 8.20
C SER A 80 -6.01 -3.04 9.36
N CYS A 81 -5.11 -2.12 9.00
CA CYS A 81 -4.30 -1.38 9.96
C CYS A 81 -4.38 0.12 9.66
N TYR A 82 -4.63 0.91 10.71
CA TYR A 82 -4.55 2.36 10.63
C TYR A 82 -3.11 2.81 10.88
N VAL A 83 -2.59 3.63 9.98
CA VAL A 83 -1.28 4.27 10.10
C VAL A 83 -1.49 5.77 10.27
N PRO A 84 -1.31 6.33 11.49
CA PRO A 84 -1.45 7.76 11.73
C PRO A 84 -0.45 8.59 10.91
N PRO A 85 -0.75 9.88 10.66
CA PRO A 85 0.22 10.78 10.04
C PRO A 85 1.57 10.75 10.76
N ASN A 86 2.66 10.64 9.99
CA ASN A 86 4.05 10.62 10.45
C ASN A 86 4.44 9.40 11.32
N ALA A 87 3.56 8.43 11.50
CA ALA A 87 3.94 7.19 12.17
C ALA A 87 4.98 6.42 11.34
N VAL A 88 6.04 5.98 12.00
CA VAL A 88 7.07 5.15 11.36
C VAL A 88 6.50 3.74 11.15
N HIS A 89 6.49 3.26 9.91
CA HIS A 89 5.87 1.98 9.58
C HIS A 89 6.57 1.27 8.44
N GLY A 90 6.35 -0.03 8.39
CA GLY A 90 6.85 -0.92 7.36
C GLY A 90 6.31 -2.33 7.57
N CYS A 91 6.69 -3.24 6.67
CA CYS A 91 6.19 -4.62 6.77
C CYS A 91 7.16 -5.63 6.18
N ARG A 92 6.92 -6.90 6.51
CA ARG A 92 7.58 -8.05 5.89
C ARG A 92 6.51 -9.04 5.45
N CYS A 93 6.60 -9.51 4.23
CA CYS A 93 5.67 -10.49 3.67
C CYS A 93 6.02 -11.90 4.14
N ILE A 94 5.09 -12.55 4.84
CA ILE A 94 5.25 -13.91 5.38
C ILE A 94 4.68 -14.94 4.41
N ALA A 95 3.60 -14.58 3.71
CA ALA A 95 3.05 -15.36 2.61
C ALA A 95 2.69 -14.38 1.50
N ALA A 96 3.15 -14.66 0.28
CA ALA A 96 2.97 -13.76 -0.87
C ALA A 96 1.53 -13.28 -0.99
N GLY A 97 1.37 -12.00 -1.25
CA GLY A 97 0.03 -11.43 -1.29
C GLY A 97 -0.02 -9.98 -1.70
N VAL A 98 -1.18 -9.38 -1.47
CA VAL A 98 -1.52 -8.04 -1.91
C VAL A 98 -2.06 -7.22 -0.76
N LEU A 99 -1.48 -6.02 -0.57
CA LEU A 99 -2.01 -4.97 0.29
C LEU A 99 -2.73 -3.92 -0.57
N ILE A 100 -3.81 -3.39 -0.03
CA ILE A 100 -4.48 -2.20 -0.57
C ILE A 100 -4.21 -1.07 0.40
N ASP A 101 -3.45 -0.07 -0.04
CA ASP A 101 -3.17 1.13 0.72
C ASP A 101 -4.09 2.25 0.30
N ILE A 102 -4.71 2.91 1.28
CA ILE A 102 -5.59 4.06 1.07
C ILE A 102 -4.95 5.26 1.77
N PHE A 103 -4.67 6.31 1.01
CA PHE A 103 -4.01 7.52 1.50
C PHE A 103 -4.94 8.72 1.46
N SER A 104 -4.83 9.59 2.44
CA SER A 104 -5.46 10.92 2.45
C SER A 104 -4.48 11.95 3.04
N PRO A 105 -4.14 13.01 2.29
CA PRO A 105 -4.43 13.25 0.88
C PRO A 105 -3.68 12.28 -0.04
N MET A 106 -3.78 12.50 -1.35
CA MET A 106 -3.07 11.67 -2.32
C MET A 106 -1.55 11.73 -2.14
N ARG A 107 -0.88 10.65 -2.50
CA ARG A 107 0.59 10.56 -2.56
C ARG A 107 1.06 11.18 -3.88
N GLU A 108 1.33 12.49 -3.88
CA GLU A 108 1.82 13.19 -5.08
C GLU A 108 3.16 12.60 -5.57
N ASP A 109 3.99 12.12 -4.65
CA ASP A 109 5.26 11.48 -4.93
C ASP A 109 5.14 10.16 -5.72
N PHE A 110 3.93 9.56 -5.78
CA PHE A 110 3.67 8.37 -6.59
C PHE A 110 3.28 8.70 -8.03
N LEU A 111 2.94 9.94 -8.30
CA LEU A 111 2.51 10.40 -9.64
C LEU A 111 3.73 10.86 -10.45
N PRO A 112 3.68 10.67 -11.81
CA PRO A 112 4.77 11.13 -12.70
C PRO A 112 4.87 12.64 -12.77
#